data_46deacff8d09138a7e40263c71a6cd88
#
_entry.id   46deacff8d09138a7e40263c71a6cd88
#
_cell.length_a   1.000
_cell.length_b   1.000
_cell.length_c   1.000
_cell.angle_alpha   90.00
_cell.angle_beta   90.00
_cell.angle_gamma   90.00
#
_symmetry.space_group_name_H-M   'P 1'
#
loop_
_entity.id
_entity.type
_entity.pdbx_description
1 polymer ?
#
loop_
_entity_poly.entity_id
_entity_poly.type
_entity_poly.pdbx_seq_one_letter_code
_entity_poly.pdbx_strand_id
1 'polypeptide(L)'
;MRHYVLVILGLLLGNTIHAAEKETPPQFDWVIQAGGKLHDKTRGITVDGKGNVYLTGEFTGTATFGEFTLTSNKLMDFFIAKVDPKGKFLWVRSGGGSKIDRGYAITVDDLGNSYVTGHYESTDAKFEDVSLPNSGDYDIFVAKYNSSGKMLWIKTAGGKGSDYGHGIAVDSLGNLFVTGALTGEGTFDEVKLSEPGSSRVFCARYTTDGKLLWAKTPEGKGNSSGHGIAVDGKGNCFVGGHTGGEGSFGDIKLTNAMGRDILVAKLDASGKVHWIAQGHGSSGAMIHEITADKNGNVWASGMFKGDLKLKDRVVKSNGDSDLLLMSFGADGSELWTKTAGGPGIDYGLGVATDNQGNSFLTGSFTGKVLFEGEEKTSSASADIFVISFDQAGKARWFNQVPGKGTDHAYSIVADTSGNLYLSGACSGNAMFGKHEFTNLGSNDIFLAKLKTR
;
A
#
# COMPACT_ATOMS: atom_id res chain seq x y z
N MET A 1 14.42 -82.98 -6.26
CA MET A 1 13.64 -81.75 -6.41
C MET A 1 14.04 -80.78 -5.28
N ARG A 2 14.83 -79.77 -5.60
CA ARG A 2 15.27 -78.71 -4.63
C ARG A 2 14.41 -77.49 -4.85
N HIS A 3 13.67 -77.09 -3.86
CA HIS A 3 12.88 -75.86 -3.86
C HIS A 3 13.77 -74.70 -3.50
N TYR A 4 13.87 -73.69 -4.37
CA TYR A 4 14.49 -72.41 -4.06
C TYR A 4 13.37 -71.47 -3.57
N VAL A 5 13.51 -70.99 -2.34
CA VAL A 5 12.68 -69.93 -1.80
C VAL A 5 13.36 -68.62 -2.15
N LEU A 6 12.68 -67.76 -2.96
CA LEU A 6 13.12 -66.42 -3.30
C LEU A 6 12.61 -65.46 -2.22
N VAL A 7 13.51 -64.93 -1.40
CA VAL A 7 13.18 -63.84 -0.45
C VAL A 7 13.31 -62.51 -1.16
N ILE A 8 12.21 -61.84 -1.44
CA ILE A 8 12.20 -60.46 -1.95
C ILE A 8 12.29 -59.51 -0.74
N LEU A 9 13.45 -58.88 -0.56
CA LEU A 9 13.67 -57.81 0.39
C LEU A 9 13.11 -56.50 -0.20
N GLY A 10 11.91 -56.08 0.21
CA GLY A 10 11.34 -54.79 -0.16
C GLY A 10 12.06 -53.68 0.60
N LEU A 11 12.89 -52.90 -0.08
CA LEU A 11 13.38 -51.62 0.42
C LEU A 11 12.21 -50.59 0.47
N LEU A 12 11.64 -50.39 1.64
CA LEU A 12 10.80 -49.22 1.94
C LEU A 12 11.72 -48.00 2.06
N LEU A 13 11.90 -47.26 0.94
CA LEU A 13 12.41 -45.90 0.98
C LEU A 13 11.33 -45.02 1.62
N GLY A 14 11.44 -44.83 2.94
CA GLY A 14 10.68 -43.85 3.67
C GLY A 14 11.12 -42.45 3.24
N ASN A 15 10.37 -41.85 2.30
CA ASN A 15 10.48 -40.40 2.08
C ASN A 15 9.98 -39.70 3.34
N THR A 16 10.90 -39.40 4.25
CA THR A 16 10.67 -38.42 5.28
C THR A 16 10.54 -37.07 4.58
N ILE A 17 9.31 -36.62 4.38
CA ILE A 17 9.02 -35.22 4.02
C ILE A 17 9.52 -34.40 5.23
N HIS A 18 10.76 -33.92 5.15
CA HIS A 18 11.22 -32.88 6.04
C HIS A 18 10.33 -31.66 5.76
N ALA A 19 9.49 -31.29 6.69
CA ALA A 19 8.89 -29.95 6.69
C ALA A 19 10.09 -28.99 6.62
N ALA A 20 10.19 -28.22 5.54
CA ALA A 20 11.28 -27.26 5.41
C ALA A 20 11.21 -26.31 6.60
N GLU A 21 12.29 -26.23 7.37
CA GLU A 21 12.39 -25.32 8.52
C GLU A 21 12.11 -23.90 8.04
N LYS A 22 11.26 -23.20 8.79
CA LYS A 22 11.00 -21.77 8.51
C LYS A 22 12.31 -20.99 8.72
N GLU A 23 12.56 -20.06 7.83
CA GLU A 23 13.72 -19.18 7.94
C GLU A 23 13.60 -18.28 9.19
N THR A 24 14.73 -17.99 9.82
CA THR A 24 14.76 -17.00 10.90
C THR A 24 14.46 -15.61 10.34
N PRO A 25 13.49 -14.86 10.89
CA PRO A 25 13.18 -13.53 10.39
C PRO A 25 14.39 -12.59 10.52
N PRO A 26 14.56 -11.65 9.59
CA PRO A 26 15.61 -10.65 9.67
C PRO A 26 15.41 -9.76 10.89
N GLN A 27 16.51 -9.20 11.40
CA GLN A 27 16.50 -8.31 12.55
C GLN A 27 16.32 -6.86 12.12
N PHE A 28 15.65 -6.08 12.96
CA PHE A 28 15.62 -4.62 12.78
C PHE A 28 17.02 -4.04 12.96
N ASP A 29 17.47 -3.29 11.97
CA ASP A 29 18.77 -2.59 11.97
C ASP A 29 18.65 -1.30 12.80
N TRP A 30 17.57 -0.56 12.56
CA TRP A 30 17.20 0.65 13.28
C TRP A 30 15.69 0.92 13.20
N VAL A 31 15.20 1.70 14.15
CA VAL A 31 13.91 2.38 14.11
C VAL A 31 14.12 3.84 14.44
N ILE A 32 13.46 4.72 13.70
CA ILE A 32 13.40 6.15 13.98
C ILE A 32 11.96 6.58 14.19
N GLN A 33 11.81 7.66 14.93
CA GLN A 33 10.54 8.25 15.32
C GLN A 33 10.41 9.66 14.76
N ALA A 34 9.18 10.04 14.42
CA ALA A 34 8.79 11.42 14.18
C ALA A 34 7.39 11.65 14.75
N GLY A 35 7.10 12.87 15.15
CA GLY A 35 5.78 13.21 15.69
C GLY A 35 5.84 14.18 16.85
N GLY A 36 4.73 14.27 17.58
CA GLY A 36 4.53 15.20 18.68
C GLY A 36 3.41 14.77 19.62
N LYS A 37 2.74 15.73 20.25
CA LYS A 37 1.69 15.43 21.24
C LYS A 37 0.37 14.95 20.65
N LEU A 38 0.14 15.21 19.38
CA LEU A 38 -1.13 14.95 18.72
C LEU A 38 -1.05 13.78 17.75
N HIS A 39 -1.84 13.79 16.70
CA HIS A 39 -1.92 12.68 15.75
C HIS A 39 -0.96 12.90 14.58
N ASP A 40 0.00 12.00 14.44
CA ASP A 40 0.99 12.00 13.38
C ASP A 40 1.06 10.62 12.73
N LYS A 41 1.10 10.56 11.40
CA LYS A 41 0.96 9.30 10.68
C LYS A 41 1.68 9.32 9.34
N THR A 42 2.48 8.30 9.07
CA THR A 42 2.96 8.00 7.72
C THR A 42 1.95 7.12 7.00
N ARG A 43 1.71 7.41 5.71
CA ARG A 43 0.84 6.62 4.84
C ARG A 43 1.58 5.89 3.73
N GLY A 44 2.55 6.54 3.12
CA GLY A 44 3.32 5.97 2.02
C GLY A 44 4.81 6.14 2.19
N ILE A 45 5.59 5.15 1.76
CA ILE A 45 7.05 5.21 1.67
C ILE A 45 7.54 4.67 0.33
N THR A 46 8.72 5.12 -0.07
CA THR A 46 9.48 4.57 -1.20
C THR A 46 10.97 4.67 -0.92
N VAL A 47 11.80 3.91 -1.66
CA VAL A 47 13.26 3.90 -1.49
C VAL A 47 13.94 4.12 -2.83
N ASP A 48 14.96 4.99 -2.88
CA ASP A 48 15.77 5.20 -4.09
C ASP A 48 16.90 4.15 -4.21
N GLY A 49 17.53 4.08 -5.38
CA GLY A 49 18.64 3.16 -5.64
C GLY A 49 19.88 3.37 -4.77
N LYS A 50 19.92 4.42 -3.95
CA LYS A 50 20.97 4.72 -2.97
C LYS A 50 20.59 4.31 -1.55
N GLY A 51 19.38 3.78 -1.36
CA GLY A 51 18.82 3.38 -0.07
C GLY A 51 18.28 4.56 0.76
N ASN A 52 18.10 5.76 0.18
CA ASN A 52 17.38 6.82 0.86
C ASN A 52 15.88 6.51 0.82
N VAL A 53 15.21 6.69 1.96
CA VAL A 53 13.77 6.49 2.10
C VAL A 53 13.05 7.83 2.01
N TYR A 54 12.00 7.89 1.24
CA TYR A 54 11.10 9.02 1.16
C TYR A 54 9.77 8.61 1.78
N LEU A 55 9.18 9.48 2.58
CA LEU A 55 7.93 9.22 3.28
C LEU A 55 6.99 10.40 3.20
N THR A 56 5.71 10.11 3.23
CA THR A 56 4.63 11.10 3.23
C THR A 56 3.50 10.68 4.17
N GLY A 57 2.73 11.65 4.63
CA GLY A 57 1.60 11.44 5.52
C GLY A 57 1.00 12.75 6.00
N GLU A 58 0.51 12.73 7.24
CA GLU A 58 -0.08 13.87 7.92
C GLU A 58 0.48 14.05 9.33
N PHE A 59 0.42 15.28 9.84
CA PHE A 59 0.77 15.63 11.22
C PHE A 59 -0.15 16.73 11.76
N THR A 60 -0.28 16.79 13.08
CA THR A 60 -1.17 17.75 13.77
C THR A 60 -0.40 18.50 14.85
N GLY A 61 -0.53 19.82 14.87
CA GLY A 61 0.17 20.69 15.82
C GLY A 61 1.65 20.74 15.53
N THR A 62 2.49 20.64 16.55
CA THR A 62 3.95 20.66 16.39
C THR A 62 4.51 19.24 16.42
N ALA A 63 5.15 18.82 15.32
CA ALA A 63 5.81 17.53 15.15
C ALA A 63 7.30 17.71 14.86
N THR A 64 8.13 16.80 15.39
CA THR A 64 9.58 16.78 15.24
C THR A 64 10.02 15.60 14.38
N PHE A 65 10.85 15.86 13.40
CA PHE A 65 11.44 14.90 12.47
C PHE A 65 12.98 15.01 12.57
N GLY A 66 13.59 14.33 13.52
CA GLY A 66 15.01 14.50 13.84
C GLY A 66 15.34 15.94 14.23
N GLU A 67 16.13 16.65 13.41
CA GLU A 67 16.53 18.05 13.64
C GLU A 67 15.49 19.07 13.11
N PHE A 68 14.45 18.61 12.41
CA PHE A 68 13.43 19.47 11.80
C PHE A 68 12.17 19.50 12.66
N THR A 69 11.57 20.69 12.77
CA THR A 69 10.28 20.89 13.46
C THR A 69 9.30 21.53 12.50
N LEU A 70 8.11 20.94 12.39
CA LEU A 70 6.98 21.46 11.64
C LEU A 70 5.86 21.85 12.58
N THR A 71 5.05 22.81 12.18
CA THR A 71 3.81 23.18 12.89
C THR A 71 2.68 23.29 11.88
N SER A 72 1.60 22.53 12.10
CA SER A 72 0.44 22.53 11.21
C SER A 72 -0.40 23.80 11.40
N ASN A 73 -1.11 24.18 10.34
CA ASN A 73 -2.02 25.32 10.38
C ASN A 73 -3.42 24.88 10.87
N LYS A 74 -3.63 24.86 12.17
CA LYS A 74 -4.85 24.49 12.92
C LYS A 74 -5.10 22.98 12.99
N LEU A 75 -5.56 22.34 11.90
CA LEU A 75 -5.87 20.94 11.92
C LEU A 75 -4.65 20.11 11.44
N MET A 76 -4.82 19.30 10.43
CA MET A 76 -3.88 18.30 9.99
C MET A 76 -3.25 18.73 8.67
N ASP A 77 -1.94 18.84 8.61
CA ASP A 77 -1.19 19.19 7.41
C ASP A 77 -0.45 17.98 6.83
N PHE A 78 -0.28 18.01 5.53
CA PHE A 78 0.59 17.11 4.77
C PHE A 78 2.07 17.33 5.10
N PHE A 79 2.84 16.24 5.11
CA PHE A 79 4.30 16.30 5.09
C PHE A 79 4.90 15.38 4.04
N ILE A 80 6.12 15.72 3.61
CA ILE A 80 7.02 14.87 2.84
C ILE A 80 8.42 14.97 3.44
N ALA A 81 9.13 13.84 3.54
CA ALA A 81 10.47 13.79 4.12
C ALA A 81 11.38 12.82 3.37
N LYS A 82 12.69 13.07 3.46
CA LYS A 82 13.74 12.17 3.00
C LYS A 82 14.65 11.79 4.15
N VAL A 83 14.95 10.49 4.25
CA VAL A 83 15.81 9.88 5.28
C VAL A 83 16.96 9.16 4.59
N ASP A 84 18.17 9.27 5.10
CA ASP A 84 19.33 8.55 4.59
C ASP A 84 19.30 7.04 4.99
N PRO A 85 20.18 6.19 4.41
CA PRO A 85 20.21 4.76 4.73
C PRO A 85 20.52 4.42 6.20
N LYS A 86 21.00 5.41 6.99
CA LYS A 86 21.31 5.27 8.41
C LYS A 86 20.19 5.76 9.34
N GLY A 87 19.06 6.21 8.77
CA GLY A 87 17.93 6.71 9.55
C GLY A 87 17.98 8.19 9.90
N LYS A 88 18.86 8.99 9.28
CA LYS A 88 18.91 10.44 9.52
C LYS A 88 18.00 11.18 8.54
N PHE A 89 17.11 12.04 9.03
CA PHE A 89 16.33 12.96 8.19
C PHE A 89 17.28 13.95 7.48
N LEU A 90 17.16 14.01 6.15
CA LEU A 90 17.95 14.91 5.30
C LEU A 90 17.21 16.21 5.03
N TRP A 91 15.92 16.14 4.84
CA TRP A 91 15.01 17.27 4.71
C TRP A 91 13.56 16.85 5.00
N VAL A 92 12.74 17.82 5.41
CA VAL A 92 11.30 17.67 5.63
C VAL A 92 10.61 18.91 5.07
N ARG A 93 9.44 18.73 4.44
CA ARG A 93 8.57 19.81 3.94
C ARG A 93 7.14 19.55 4.35
N SER A 94 6.34 20.58 4.43
CA SER A 94 4.91 20.49 4.68
C SER A 94 4.14 21.41 3.75
N GLY A 95 2.84 21.17 3.67
CA GLY A 95 1.89 22.00 2.98
C GLY A 95 0.50 21.73 3.53
N GLY A 96 -0.40 22.69 3.38
CA GLY A 96 -1.76 22.56 3.88
C GLY A 96 -2.35 23.91 4.23
N GLY A 97 -3.40 23.90 5.04
CA GLY A 97 -4.12 25.09 5.45
C GLY A 97 -4.92 24.85 6.73
N SER A 98 -6.06 25.54 6.87
CA SER A 98 -6.79 25.55 8.13
C SER A 98 -7.62 24.30 8.42
N LYS A 99 -7.67 23.31 7.49
CA LYS A 99 -8.44 22.08 7.61
C LYS A 99 -7.56 20.82 7.51
N ILE A 100 -8.06 19.77 6.86
CA ILE A 100 -7.38 18.48 6.78
C ILE A 100 -6.72 18.32 5.42
N ASP A 101 -5.39 18.18 5.43
CA ASP A 101 -4.58 18.01 4.23
C ASP A 101 -3.63 16.82 4.42
N ARG A 102 -3.62 15.86 3.49
CA ARG A 102 -2.93 14.57 3.67
C ARG A 102 -2.13 14.15 2.46
N GLY A 103 -0.91 13.65 2.70
CA GLY A 103 -0.17 12.87 1.72
C GLY A 103 -0.50 11.39 1.85
N TYR A 104 -0.84 10.72 0.74
CA TYR A 104 -1.22 9.32 0.78
C TYR A 104 -0.14 8.39 0.21
N ALA A 105 0.37 8.68 -0.95
CA ALA A 105 1.36 7.84 -1.59
C ALA A 105 2.53 8.66 -2.16
N ILE A 106 3.68 8.03 -2.25
CA ILE A 106 4.92 8.63 -2.72
C ILE A 106 5.70 7.63 -3.58
N THR A 107 6.31 8.12 -4.65
CA THR A 107 7.25 7.36 -5.48
C THR A 107 8.47 8.20 -5.80
N VAL A 108 9.57 7.58 -6.24
CA VAL A 108 10.83 8.25 -6.56
C VAL A 108 11.38 7.76 -7.89
N ASP A 109 11.91 8.67 -8.72
CA ASP A 109 12.62 8.33 -9.95
C ASP A 109 14.11 8.06 -9.71
N ASP A 110 14.81 7.56 -10.73
CA ASP A 110 16.26 7.25 -10.67
C ASP A 110 17.14 8.50 -10.45
N LEU A 111 16.61 9.70 -10.66
CA LEU A 111 17.30 10.98 -10.39
C LEU A 111 17.12 11.43 -8.94
N GLY A 112 16.28 10.73 -8.17
CA GLY A 112 15.95 11.06 -6.79
C GLY A 112 14.90 12.17 -6.67
N ASN A 113 14.14 12.47 -7.74
CA ASN A 113 12.96 13.31 -7.62
C ASN A 113 11.82 12.47 -7.04
N SER A 114 11.14 13.00 -6.05
CA SER A 114 9.98 12.36 -5.43
C SER A 114 8.69 12.95 -5.95
N TYR A 115 7.70 12.10 -6.11
CA TYR A 115 6.36 12.44 -6.56
C TYR A 115 5.36 11.97 -5.51
N VAL A 116 4.48 12.83 -5.09
CA VAL A 116 3.53 12.57 -4.01
C VAL A 116 2.12 12.93 -4.46
N THR A 117 1.16 12.13 -4.04
CA THR A 117 -0.26 12.41 -4.19
C THR A 117 -0.97 12.35 -2.85
N GLY A 118 -2.10 13.02 -2.79
CA GLY A 118 -2.97 13.07 -1.61
C GLY A 118 -4.20 13.89 -1.90
N HIS A 119 -4.80 14.42 -0.83
CA HIS A 119 -5.95 15.31 -0.93
C HIS A 119 -5.86 16.42 0.10
N TYR A 120 -6.55 17.51 -0.17
CA TYR A 120 -6.63 18.66 0.72
C TYR A 120 -8.07 19.18 0.79
N GLU A 121 -8.47 19.60 2.00
CA GLU A 121 -9.77 20.17 2.31
C GLU A 121 -9.70 21.70 2.44
N SER A 122 -8.50 22.21 2.67
CA SER A 122 -8.28 23.61 3.00
C SER A 122 -8.48 24.53 1.80
N THR A 123 -9.38 25.50 1.91
CA THR A 123 -9.57 26.57 0.91
C THR A 123 -8.44 27.61 0.93
N ASP A 124 -7.65 27.60 1.98
CA ASP A 124 -6.45 28.43 2.19
C ASP A 124 -5.15 27.58 2.10
N ALA A 125 -5.23 26.40 1.45
CA ALA A 125 -4.09 25.49 1.31
C ALA A 125 -2.91 26.16 0.58
N LYS A 126 -1.73 26.02 1.16
CA LYS A 126 -0.49 26.54 0.62
C LYS A 126 0.61 25.50 0.69
N PHE A 127 1.26 25.24 -0.44
CA PHE A 127 2.40 24.33 -0.57
C PHE A 127 3.61 25.16 -1.03
N GLU A 128 4.59 25.33 -0.16
CA GLU A 128 5.63 26.37 -0.31
C GLU A 128 4.98 27.74 -0.59
N ASP A 129 5.23 28.35 -1.76
CA ASP A 129 4.67 29.63 -2.16
C ASP A 129 3.45 29.52 -3.09
N VAL A 130 2.94 28.31 -3.35
CA VAL A 130 1.82 28.03 -4.25
C VAL A 130 0.54 27.86 -3.45
N SER A 131 -0.44 28.73 -3.65
CA SER A 131 -1.80 28.58 -3.11
C SER A 131 -2.59 27.65 -4.03
N LEU A 132 -3.32 26.69 -3.44
CA LEU A 132 -4.14 25.74 -4.19
C LEU A 132 -5.61 26.16 -4.14
N PRO A 133 -6.30 26.18 -5.31
CA PRO A 133 -7.75 26.34 -5.34
C PRO A 133 -8.40 25.05 -4.84
N ASN A 134 -9.41 25.14 -3.97
CA ASN A 134 -10.25 24.02 -3.60
C ASN A 134 -11.64 24.23 -4.22
N SER A 135 -12.14 23.22 -4.91
CA SER A 135 -13.39 23.25 -5.67
C SER A 135 -14.57 22.56 -4.95
N GLY A 136 -14.29 21.79 -3.90
CA GLY A 136 -15.26 20.95 -3.22
C GLY A 136 -14.96 20.74 -1.74
N ASP A 137 -15.25 19.53 -1.26
CA ASP A 137 -14.88 19.11 0.09
C ASP A 137 -13.38 18.79 0.16
N TYR A 138 -12.95 17.77 -0.63
CA TYR A 138 -11.57 17.39 -0.80
C TYR A 138 -11.20 17.42 -2.28
N ASP A 139 -10.06 18.03 -2.62
CA ASP A 139 -9.47 17.96 -3.95
C ASP A 139 -8.14 17.20 -3.92
N ILE A 140 -7.81 16.55 -5.05
CA ILE A 140 -6.57 15.80 -5.26
C ILE A 140 -5.42 16.77 -5.51
N PHE A 141 -4.24 16.49 -4.97
CA PHE A 141 -3.00 17.09 -5.44
C PHE A 141 -2.00 16.03 -5.93
N VAL A 142 -1.17 16.42 -6.88
CA VAL A 142 0.02 15.69 -7.34
C VAL A 142 1.18 16.67 -7.37
N ALA A 143 2.26 16.39 -6.66
CA ALA A 143 3.41 17.28 -6.58
C ALA A 143 4.72 16.55 -6.84
N LYS A 144 5.68 17.28 -7.45
CA LYS A 144 7.05 16.83 -7.69
C LYS A 144 8.02 17.66 -6.87
N TYR A 145 8.92 16.97 -6.16
CA TYR A 145 10.04 17.56 -5.44
C TYR A 145 11.35 17.02 -6.02
N ASN A 146 12.36 17.87 -6.12
CA ASN A 146 13.71 17.42 -6.50
C ASN A 146 14.41 16.70 -5.34
N SER A 147 15.59 16.13 -5.60
CA SER A 147 16.38 15.38 -4.62
C SER A 147 16.78 16.17 -3.37
N SER A 148 16.74 17.51 -3.41
CA SER A 148 17.01 18.41 -2.27
C SER A 148 15.74 18.85 -1.53
N GLY A 149 14.56 18.36 -1.93
CA GLY A 149 13.28 18.67 -1.31
C GLY A 149 12.70 20.02 -1.72
N LYS A 150 13.11 20.62 -2.85
CA LYS A 150 12.47 21.80 -3.45
C LYS A 150 11.32 21.32 -4.35
N MET A 151 10.14 21.87 -4.16
CA MET A 151 9.00 21.64 -5.05
C MET A 151 9.29 22.18 -6.45
N LEU A 152 9.07 21.36 -7.46
CA LEU A 152 9.25 21.74 -8.88
C LEU A 152 7.94 22.11 -9.52
N TRP A 153 6.87 21.41 -9.21
CA TRP A 153 5.51 21.69 -9.64
C TRP A 153 4.50 20.99 -8.72
N ILE A 154 3.28 21.52 -8.72
CA ILE A 154 2.09 20.92 -8.11
C ILE A 154 0.91 21.08 -9.06
N LYS A 155 0.07 20.03 -9.14
CA LYS A 155 -1.17 19.96 -9.90
C LYS A 155 -2.31 19.61 -8.98
N THR A 156 -3.50 20.11 -9.31
CA THR A 156 -4.73 19.78 -8.61
C THR A 156 -5.71 19.12 -9.57
N ALA A 157 -6.57 18.27 -9.05
CA ALA A 157 -7.67 17.66 -9.77
C ALA A 157 -8.84 17.44 -8.82
N GLY A 158 -10.05 17.45 -9.36
CA GLY A 158 -11.25 17.24 -8.56
C GLY A 158 -12.42 18.07 -9.03
N GLY A 159 -13.43 18.17 -8.17
CA GLY A 159 -14.68 18.86 -8.45
C GLY A 159 -15.41 19.27 -7.18
N LYS A 160 -16.75 19.23 -7.19
CA LYS A 160 -17.55 19.65 -6.02
C LYS A 160 -17.62 18.61 -4.90
N GLY A 161 -17.24 17.38 -5.18
CA GLY A 161 -17.31 16.27 -4.24
C GLY A 161 -16.07 16.12 -3.38
N SER A 162 -15.99 14.97 -2.73
CA SER A 162 -14.78 14.54 -2.02
C SER A 162 -13.93 13.68 -2.94
N ASP A 163 -12.79 14.20 -3.36
CA ASP A 163 -11.90 13.59 -4.33
C ASP A 163 -10.55 13.25 -3.67
N TYR A 164 -10.06 12.03 -3.89
CA TYR A 164 -8.93 11.49 -3.15
C TYR A 164 -7.85 10.95 -4.09
N GLY A 165 -6.61 11.40 -3.93
CA GLY A 165 -5.42 10.78 -4.51
C GLY A 165 -4.86 9.74 -3.52
N HIS A 166 -4.91 8.44 -3.87
CA HIS A 166 -4.49 7.39 -2.96
C HIS A 166 -3.19 6.69 -3.37
N GLY A 167 -2.96 6.51 -4.67
CA GLY A 167 -1.80 5.80 -5.18
C GLY A 167 -1.07 6.57 -6.27
N ILE A 168 0.27 6.49 -6.28
CA ILE A 168 1.12 7.07 -7.31
C ILE A 168 2.29 6.13 -7.63
N ALA A 169 2.58 5.95 -8.91
CA ALA A 169 3.74 5.19 -9.40
C ALA A 169 4.43 5.93 -10.53
N VAL A 170 5.74 5.73 -10.70
CA VAL A 170 6.53 6.28 -11.80
C VAL A 170 7.13 5.17 -12.64
N ASP A 171 7.02 5.27 -13.97
CA ASP A 171 7.68 4.33 -14.88
C ASP A 171 9.16 4.73 -15.12
N SER A 172 9.93 3.85 -15.77
CA SER A 172 11.34 4.09 -16.09
C SER A 172 11.59 5.26 -17.04
N LEU A 173 10.55 5.77 -17.69
CA LEU A 173 10.59 6.96 -18.57
C LEU A 173 10.22 8.24 -17.81
N GLY A 174 9.89 8.14 -16.52
CA GLY A 174 9.47 9.25 -15.68
C GLY A 174 8.01 9.64 -15.81
N ASN A 175 7.17 8.86 -16.50
CA ASN A 175 5.74 9.12 -16.53
C ASN A 175 5.11 8.66 -15.21
N LEU A 176 4.13 9.42 -14.75
CA LEU A 176 3.43 9.16 -13.51
C LEU A 176 2.06 8.54 -13.79
N PHE A 177 1.70 7.61 -12.94
CA PHE A 177 0.35 7.04 -12.88
C PHE A 177 -0.21 7.32 -11.51
N VAL A 178 -1.43 7.85 -11.46
CA VAL A 178 -2.12 8.24 -10.23
C VAL A 178 -3.48 7.58 -10.19
N THR A 179 -3.87 7.06 -9.03
CA THR A 179 -5.19 6.48 -8.81
C THR A 179 -5.80 7.00 -7.51
N GLY A 180 -7.11 6.83 -7.39
CA GLY A 180 -7.83 7.25 -6.20
C GLY A 180 -9.33 7.16 -6.41
N ALA A 181 -10.06 8.12 -5.86
CA ALA A 181 -11.50 8.21 -5.97
C ALA A 181 -11.92 9.62 -6.40
N LEU A 182 -12.83 9.69 -7.37
CA LEU A 182 -13.47 10.92 -7.84
C LEU A 182 -14.97 10.85 -7.55
N THR A 183 -15.54 11.86 -6.91
CA THR A 183 -16.96 11.91 -6.54
C THR A 183 -17.73 12.90 -7.41
N GLY A 184 -18.61 12.37 -8.27
CA GLY A 184 -19.39 13.18 -9.21
C GLY A 184 -18.55 13.63 -10.41
N GLU A 185 -18.68 14.90 -10.78
CA GLU A 185 -17.89 15.53 -11.85
C GLU A 185 -16.57 16.06 -11.31
N GLY A 186 -15.48 15.77 -12.00
CA GLY A 186 -14.17 16.32 -11.68
C GLY A 186 -13.33 16.61 -12.90
N THR A 187 -12.33 17.46 -12.75
CA THR A 187 -11.47 17.93 -13.83
C THR A 187 -10.01 17.59 -13.52
N PHE A 188 -9.33 17.00 -14.49
CA PHE A 188 -7.90 16.77 -14.53
C PHE A 188 -7.32 17.62 -15.67
N ASP A 189 -6.64 18.73 -15.39
CA ASP A 189 -6.30 19.77 -16.36
C ASP A 189 -7.55 20.15 -17.22
N GLU A 190 -7.55 19.84 -18.52
CA GLU A 190 -8.68 20.10 -19.44
C GLU A 190 -9.64 18.90 -19.59
N VAL A 191 -9.29 17.73 -19.03
CA VAL A 191 -10.09 16.51 -19.15
C VAL A 191 -11.15 16.48 -18.06
N LYS A 192 -12.41 16.51 -18.46
CA LYS A 192 -13.55 16.33 -17.55
C LYS A 192 -13.93 14.86 -17.49
N LEU A 193 -13.97 14.32 -16.27
CA LEU A 193 -14.58 13.04 -15.97
C LEU A 193 -15.94 13.33 -15.33
N SER A 194 -16.99 12.78 -15.89
CA SER A 194 -18.36 13.06 -15.47
C SER A 194 -19.13 11.77 -15.35
N GLU A 195 -19.50 11.45 -14.11
CA GLU A 195 -20.45 10.40 -13.83
C GLU A 195 -21.28 10.79 -12.58
N PRO A 196 -22.58 11.03 -12.72
CA PRO A 196 -23.38 11.54 -11.63
C PRO A 196 -23.45 10.59 -10.42
N GLY A 197 -23.16 11.09 -9.26
CA GLY A 197 -23.73 10.67 -7.98
C GLY A 197 -22.98 9.66 -7.13
N SER A 198 -21.86 9.09 -7.54
CA SER A 198 -21.09 8.16 -6.69
C SER A 198 -19.58 8.35 -6.80
N SER A 199 -18.85 7.91 -5.80
CA SER A 199 -17.38 7.87 -5.83
C SER A 199 -16.89 6.81 -6.82
N ARG A 200 -15.89 7.14 -7.66
CA ARG A 200 -15.35 6.24 -8.68
C ARG A 200 -13.84 6.19 -8.66
N VAL A 201 -13.31 4.98 -8.85
CA VAL A 201 -11.89 4.82 -9.13
C VAL A 201 -11.55 5.61 -10.41
N PHE A 202 -10.45 6.34 -10.36
CA PHE A 202 -9.84 6.92 -11.55
C PHE A 202 -8.42 6.38 -11.72
N CYS A 203 -7.94 6.45 -12.95
CA CYS A 203 -6.53 6.30 -13.28
C CYS A 203 -6.15 7.45 -14.22
N ALA A 204 -5.08 8.17 -13.87
CA ALA A 204 -4.57 9.29 -14.65
C ALA A 204 -3.08 9.10 -14.93
N ARG A 205 -2.61 9.51 -16.12
CA ARG A 205 -1.21 9.47 -16.50
C ARG A 205 -0.70 10.86 -16.82
N TYR A 206 0.46 11.21 -16.27
CA TYR A 206 1.14 12.48 -16.50
C TYR A 206 2.56 12.23 -17.02
N THR A 207 3.10 13.23 -17.75
CA THR A 207 4.53 13.27 -18.04
C THR A 207 5.33 13.64 -16.79
N THR A 208 6.66 13.47 -16.83
CA THR A 208 7.56 13.91 -15.76
C THR A 208 7.48 15.41 -15.44
N ASP A 209 6.98 16.23 -16.39
CA ASP A 209 6.80 17.67 -16.21
C ASP A 209 5.37 18.05 -15.75
N GLY A 210 4.57 17.07 -15.39
CA GLY A 210 3.21 17.27 -14.87
C GLY A 210 2.15 17.59 -15.91
N LYS A 211 2.39 17.33 -17.23
CA LYS A 211 1.37 17.44 -18.26
C LYS A 211 0.51 16.18 -18.27
N LEU A 212 -0.80 16.33 -18.15
CA LEU A 212 -1.73 15.21 -18.25
C LEU A 212 -1.68 14.61 -19.67
N LEU A 213 -1.58 13.29 -19.75
CA LEU A 213 -1.66 12.53 -21.00
C LEU A 213 -3.07 11.96 -21.19
N TRP A 214 -3.65 11.41 -20.14
CA TRP A 214 -5.02 10.92 -20.09
C TRP A 214 -5.49 10.75 -18.65
N ALA A 215 -6.82 10.81 -18.45
CA ALA A 215 -7.50 10.38 -17.23
C ALA A 215 -8.72 9.54 -17.60
N LYS A 216 -8.98 8.46 -16.84
CA LYS A 216 -10.06 7.50 -17.11
C LYS A 216 -10.71 7.03 -15.82
N THR A 217 -11.98 6.69 -15.91
CA THR A 217 -12.81 6.09 -14.85
C THR A 217 -13.68 5.00 -15.45
N PRO A 218 -14.06 3.96 -14.71
CA PRO A 218 -15.08 3.01 -15.15
C PRO A 218 -16.43 3.69 -15.34
N GLU A 219 -17.22 3.18 -16.27
CA GLU A 219 -18.63 3.52 -16.46
C GLU A 219 -19.51 2.65 -15.56
N GLY A 220 -20.74 3.12 -15.25
CA GLY A 220 -21.74 2.35 -14.52
C GLY A 220 -22.20 2.98 -13.21
N LYS A 221 -22.71 2.20 -12.27
CA LYS A 221 -23.26 2.67 -10.97
C LYS A 221 -22.52 2.06 -9.80
N GLY A 222 -22.52 2.75 -8.65
CA GLY A 222 -21.96 2.26 -7.40
C GLY A 222 -20.64 2.94 -7.02
N ASN A 223 -20.22 2.72 -5.78
CA ASN A 223 -19.01 3.31 -5.24
C ASN A 223 -17.80 2.44 -5.55
N SER A 224 -16.75 3.05 -6.09
CA SER A 224 -15.46 2.40 -6.29
C SER A 224 -14.32 3.34 -5.95
N SER A 225 -13.17 2.79 -5.59
CA SER A 225 -11.95 3.56 -5.29
C SER A 225 -10.72 2.74 -5.66
N GLY A 226 -9.74 3.38 -6.28
CA GLY A 226 -8.38 2.88 -6.35
C GLY A 226 -7.61 3.25 -5.08
N HIS A 227 -6.84 2.32 -4.55
CA HIS A 227 -6.02 2.55 -3.36
C HIS A 227 -4.53 2.47 -3.70
N GLY A 228 -4.09 1.37 -4.29
CA GLY A 228 -2.72 1.18 -4.75
C GLY A 228 -2.58 1.23 -6.27
N ILE A 229 -1.41 1.62 -6.76
CA ILE A 229 -1.04 1.58 -8.17
C ILE A 229 0.43 1.18 -8.32
N ALA A 230 0.71 0.30 -9.26
CA ALA A 230 2.06 -0.14 -9.60
C ALA A 230 2.28 -0.08 -11.11
N VAL A 231 3.55 -0.09 -11.54
CA VAL A 231 3.93 -0.13 -12.95
C VAL A 231 4.94 -1.24 -13.22
N ASP A 232 4.85 -1.86 -14.40
CA ASP A 232 5.84 -2.86 -14.84
C ASP A 232 6.94 -2.23 -15.71
N GLY A 233 7.95 -3.04 -16.09
CA GLY A 233 9.04 -2.61 -16.95
C GLY A 233 8.64 -2.25 -18.40
N LYS A 234 7.37 -2.42 -18.78
CA LYS A 234 6.82 -2.10 -20.09
C LYS A 234 5.94 -0.83 -20.08
N GLY A 235 5.78 -0.21 -18.92
CA GLY A 235 4.92 0.96 -18.71
C GLY A 235 3.43 0.63 -18.64
N ASN A 236 3.06 -0.63 -18.35
CA ASN A 236 1.68 -0.94 -17.97
C ASN A 236 1.49 -0.55 -16.51
N CYS A 237 0.30 -0.07 -16.15
CA CYS A 237 -0.07 0.17 -14.76
C CYS A 237 -1.11 -0.84 -14.26
N PHE A 238 -1.03 -1.13 -12.97
CA PHE A 238 -1.93 -2.01 -12.26
C PHE A 238 -2.58 -1.23 -11.13
N VAL A 239 -3.91 -1.24 -11.10
CA VAL A 239 -4.70 -0.53 -10.08
C VAL A 239 -5.33 -1.55 -9.15
N GLY A 240 -5.10 -1.41 -7.86
CA GLY A 240 -5.74 -2.17 -6.80
C GLY A 240 -6.73 -1.31 -6.03
N GLY A 241 -7.87 -1.89 -5.62
CA GLY A 241 -8.87 -1.16 -4.86
C GLY A 241 -10.15 -1.95 -4.67
N HIS A 242 -11.28 -1.26 -4.71
CA HIS A 242 -12.59 -1.92 -4.67
C HIS A 242 -13.56 -1.32 -5.68
N THR A 243 -14.54 -2.13 -6.05
CA THR A 243 -15.69 -1.70 -6.87
C THR A 243 -16.98 -2.10 -6.17
N GLY A 244 -18.03 -1.30 -6.32
CA GLY A 244 -19.35 -1.58 -5.82
C GLY A 244 -20.38 -1.14 -6.86
N GLY A 245 -20.99 -2.09 -7.53
CA GLY A 245 -21.97 -1.82 -8.59
C GLY A 245 -21.57 -2.40 -9.93
N GLU A 246 -22.54 -2.46 -10.82
CA GLU A 246 -22.37 -2.95 -12.18
C GLU A 246 -21.88 -1.83 -13.11
N GLY A 247 -21.07 -2.20 -14.10
CA GLY A 247 -20.56 -1.25 -15.07
C GLY A 247 -19.57 -1.87 -16.04
N SER A 248 -18.66 -1.04 -16.53
CA SER A 248 -17.53 -1.49 -17.35
C SER A 248 -16.30 -0.62 -17.15
N PHE A 249 -15.12 -1.20 -17.29
CA PHE A 249 -13.89 -0.44 -17.40
C PHE A 249 -13.26 -0.74 -18.76
N GLY A 250 -13.37 0.22 -19.67
CA GLY A 250 -13.19 -0.03 -21.08
C GLY A 250 -14.20 -1.07 -21.61
N ASP A 251 -13.71 -2.07 -22.33
CA ASP A 251 -14.55 -3.14 -22.92
C ASP A 251 -14.88 -4.26 -21.92
N ILE A 252 -14.36 -4.21 -20.68
CA ILE A 252 -14.52 -5.28 -19.70
C ILE A 252 -15.62 -4.93 -18.70
N LYS A 253 -16.62 -5.84 -18.58
CA LYS A 253 -17.72 -5.70 -17.64
C LYS A 253 -17.25 -5.86 -16.20
N LEU A 254 -17.73 -4.97 -15.34
CA LEU A 254 -17.68 -5.10 -13.89
C LEU A 254 -18.97 -5.72 -13.39
N THR A 255 -18.84 -6.77 -12.60
CA THR A 255 -19.97 -7.43 -11.95
C THR A 255 -19.90 -7.17 -10.46
N ASN A 256 -21.04 -6.95 -9.81
CA ASN A 256 -21.11 -6.81 -8.37
C ASN A 256 -22.16 -7.76 -7.82
N ALA A 257 -21.77 -8.54 -6.81
CA ALA A 257 -22.71 -9.43 -6.15
C ALA A 257 -23.44 -8.71 -5.01
N MET A 258 -22.74 -8.09 -4.08
CA MET A 258 -23.34 -7.36 -2.94
C MET A 258 -22.26 -6.59 -2.15
N GLY A 259 -22.15 -5.29 -2.33
CA GLY A 259 -21.28 -4.46 -1.49
C GLY A 259 -19.96 -4.03 -2.16
N ARG A 260 -18.87 -4.06 -1.41
CA ARG A 260 -17.52 -3.74 -1.91
C ARG A 260 -16.84 -5.03 -2.36
N ASP A 261 -16.49 -5.08 -3.63
CA ASP A 261 -15.76 -6.17 -4.27
C ASP A 261 -14.33 -5.78 -4.54
N ILE A 262 -13.40 -6.74 -4.48
CA ILE A 262 -12.01 -6.53 -4.88
C ILE A 262 -11.96 -6.11 -6.34
N LEU A 263 -11.10 -5.14 -6.63
CA LEU A 263 -10.71 -4.72 -7.97
C LEU A 263 -9.18 -4.80 -8.11
N VAL A 264 -8.71 -5.56 -9.10
CA VAL A 264 -7.34 -5.48 -9.63
C VAL A 264 -7.45 -5.36 -11.13
N ALA A 265 -6.91 -4.29 -11.71
CA ALA A 265 -7.03 -4.01 -13.14
C ALA A 265 -5.67 -3.67 -13.76
N LYS A 266 -5.39 -4.16 -14.97
CA LYS A 266 -4.23 -3.79 -15.79
C LYS A 266 -4.63 -2.86 -16.90
N LEU A 267 -3.93 -1.74 -17.01
CA LEU A 267 -4.03 -0.79 -18.13
C LEU A 267 -2.66 -0.67 -18.80
N ASP A 268 -2.63 -0.50 -20.11
CA ASP A 268 -1.39 -0.16 -20.81
C ASP A 268 -1.09 1.35 -20.76
N ALA A 269 0.04 1.73 -21.35
CA ALA A 269 0.49 3.11 -21.40
C ALA A 269 -0.50 4.08 -22.10
N SER A 270 -1.43 3.58 -22.91
CA SER A 270 -2.50 4.37 -23.55
C SER A 270 -3.76 4.46 -22.67
N GLY A 271 -3.79 3.75 -21.55
CA GLY A 271 -4.94 3.63 -20.67
C GLY A 271 -5.99 2.64 -21.18
N LYS A 272 -5.63 1.72 -22.08
CA LYS A 272 -6.50 0.62 -22.49
C LYS A 272 -6.48 -0.46 -21.41
N VAL A 273 -7.65 -0.88 -20.96
CA VAL A 273 -7.79 -1.97 -19.99
C VAL A 273 -7.59 -3.31 -20.68
N HIS A 274 -6.69 -4.14 -20.14
CA HIS A 274 -6.35 -5.45 -20.68
C HIS A 274 -7.04 -6.60 -19.95
N TRP A 275 -7.09 -6.52 -18.64
CA TRP A 275 -7.77 -7.49 -17.81
C TRP A 275 -8.21 -6.87 -16.46
N ILE A 276 -9.20 -7.50 -15.85
CA ILE A 276 -9.70 -7.17 -14.53
C ILE A 276 -9.88 -8.48 -13.75
N ALA A 277 -9.36 -8.53 -12.53
CA ALA A 277 -9.67 -9.56 -11.56
C ALA A 277 -10.59 -8.96 -10.49
N GLN A 278 -11.70 -9.66 -10.20
CA GLN A 278 -12.66 -9.32 -9.17
C GLN A 278 -12.81 -10.45 -8.15
N GLY A 279 -13.04 -10.09 -6.89
CA GLY A 279 -13.42 -10.99 -5.82
C GLY A 279 -14.64 -10.43 -5.10
N HIS A 280 -15.72 -11.22 -5.00
CA HIS A 280 -17.00 -10.73 -4.48
C HIS A 280 -17.09 -10.96 -2.98
N GLY A 281 -17.07 -9.87 -2.21
CA GLY A 281 -17.18 -9.88 -0.76
C GLY A 281 -18.61 -9.79 -0.26
N SER A 282 -19.06 -10.75 0.55
CA SER A 282 -20.43 -10.74 1.10
C SER A 282 -20.69 -9.59 2.08
N SER A 283 -19.65 -9.10 2.75
CA SER A 283 -19.71 -7.99 3.71
C SER A 283 -18.64 -6.92 3.47
N GLY A 284 -17.98 -6.98 2.32
CA GLY A 284 -16.96 -6.05 1.85
C GLY A 284 -15.58 -6.66 1.77
N ALA A 285 -14.89 -6.31 0.69
CA ALA A 285 -13.49 -6.66 0.46
C ALA A 285 -12.81 -5.54 -0.30
N MET A 286 -11.50 -5.34 -0.11
CA MET A 286 -10.75 -4.32 -0.82
C MET A 286 -9.26 -4.65 -0.87
N ILE A 287 -8.59 -4.17 -1.90
CA ILE A 287 -7.14 -4.11 -1.98
C ILE A 287 -6.70 -2.75 -1.42
N HIS A 288 -5.71 -2.78 -0.54
CA HIS A 288 -5.10 -1.57 0.04
C HIS A 288 -3.86 -1.13 -0.74
N GLU A 289 -2.99 -2.09 -1.07
CA GLU A 289 -1.74 -1.79 -1.77
C GLU A 289 -1.50 -2.83 -2.87
N ILE A 290 -0.72 -2.45 -3.88
CA ILE A 290 -0.36 -3.31 -5.01
C ILE A 290 1.09 -3.05 -5.41
N THR A 291 1.82 -4.11 -5.74
CA THR A 291 3.15 -4.02 -6.33
C THR A 291 3.25 -4.92 -7.55
N ALA A 292 4.15 -4.59 -8.47
CA ALA A 292 4.39 -5.37 -9.67
C ALA A 292 5.89 -5.57 -9.90
N ASP A 293 6.27 -6.72 -10.45
CA ASP A 293 7.62 -6.93 -10.95
C ASP A 293 7.78 -6.40 -12.38
N LYS A 294 9.03 -6.36 -12.86
CA LYS A 294 9.35 -5.92 -14.22
C LYS A 294 8.69 -6.76 -15.33
N ASN A 295 8.26 -7.98 -15.03
CA ASN A 295 7.62 -8.89 -15.97
C ASN A 295 6.10 -8.70 -16.01
N GLY A 296 5.54 -7.95 -15.05
CA GLY A 296 4.12 -7.69 -14.91
C GLY A 296 3.38 -8.69 -14.02
N ASN A 297 4.08 -9.50 -13.23
CA ASN A 297 3.46 -10.23 -12.14
C ASN A 297 3.09 -9.25 -11.03
N VAL A 298 1.98 -9.52 -10.36
CA VAL A 298 1.35 -8.57 -9.43
C VAL A 298 1.09 -9.23 -8.10
N TRP A 299 1.31 -8.48 -7.02
CA TRP A 299 0.91 -8.83 -5.66
C TRP A 299 0.03 -7.73 -5.10
N ALA A 300 -1.10 -8.12 -4.51
CA ALA A 300 -2.11 -7.21 -4.00
C ALA A 300 -2.47 -7.59 -2.56
N SER A 301 -2.24 -6.66 -1.63
CA SER A 301 -2.59 -6.81 -0.22
C SER A 301 -3.93 -6.13 0.09
N GLY A 302 -4.66 -6.68 1.05
CA GLY A 302 -5.95 -6.13 1.41
C GLY A 302 -6.61 -6.81 2.58
N MET A 303 -7.91 -6.69 2.63
CA MET A 303 -8.75 -7.33 3.62
C MET A 303 -10.10 -7.76 3.04
N PHE A 304 -10.77 -8.68 3.74
CA PHE A 304 -12.16 -9.04 3.45
C PHE A 304 -12.92 -9.38 4.73
N LYS A 305 -14.24 -9.22 4.68
CA LYS A 305 -15.16 -9.55 5.76
C LYS A 305 -16.24 -10.51 5.27
N GLY A 306 -16.54 -11.54 6.06
CA GLY A 306 -17.49 -12.57 5.70
C GLY A 306 -16.97 -13.52 4.61
N ASP A 307 -17.81 -13.87 3.66
CA ASP A 307 -17.44 -14.75 2.55
C ASP A 307 -16.84 -13.94 1.40
N LEU A 308 -15.68 -14.36 0.89
CA LEU A 308 -15.03 -13.82 -0.31
C LEU A 308 -15.08 -14.89 -1.40
N LYS A 309 -15.88 -14.67 -2.44
CA LYS A 309 -15.97 -15.55 -3.60
C LYS A 309 -14.91 -15.15 -4.64
N LEU A 310 -13.98 -16.05 -4.90
CA LEU A 310 -12.92 -15.94 -5.91
C LEU A 310 -13.13 -17.03 -6.96
N LYS A 311 -13.50 -16.66 -8.20
CA LYS A 311 -13.80 -17.64 -9.28
C LYS A 311 -14.58 -18.87 -8.75
N ASP A 312 -13.87 -19.98 -8.54
CA ASP A 312 -14.43 -21.30 -8.26
C ASP A 312 -14.44 -21.67 -6.77
N ARG A 313 -13.98 -20.76 -5.89
CA ARG A 313 -13.90 -21.03 -4.45
C ARG A 313 -14.44 -19.88 -3.62
N VAL A 314 -14.81 -20.20 -2.39
CA VAL A 314 -15.18 -19.24 -1.35
C VAL A 314 -14.18 -19.35 -0.22
N VAL A 315 -13.61 -18.21 0.19
CA VAL A 315 -12.79 -18.08 1.38
C VAL A 315 -13.62 -17.37 2.44
N LYS A 316 -13.55 -17.82 3.69
CA LYS A 316 -14.31 -17.25 4.80
C LYS A 316 -13.42 -16.53 5.76
N SER A 317 -13.85 -15.35 6.22
CA SER A 317 -13.15 -14.70 7.34
C SER A 317 -13.46 -15.41 8.66
N ASN A 318 -12.50 -15.39 9.58
CA ASN A 318 -12.62 -16.00 10.91
C ASN A 318 -13.21 -15.03 11.95
N GLY A 319 -13.48 -13.78 11.55
CA GLY A 319 -13.97 -12.75 12.45
C GLY A 319 -14.51 -11.52 11.75
N ASP A 320 -14.15 -10.34 12.31
CA ASP A 320 -14.62 -9.08 11.75
C ASP A 320 -14.03 -8.80 10.37
N SER A 321 -12.71 -8.88 10.22
CA SER A 321 -12.04 -8.85 8.91
C SER A 321 -10.71 -9.58 8.96
N ASP A 322 -10.41 -10.32 7.89
CA ASP A 322 -9.17 -11.07 7.74
C ASP A 322 -8.29 -10.40 6.66
N LEU A 323 -6.99 -10.49 6.86
CA LEU A 323 -6.02 -10.03 5.87
C LEU A 323 -6.01 -10.93 4.62
N LEU A 324 -5.65 -10.32 3.51
CA LEU A 324 -5.60 -10.94 2.20
C LEU A 324 -4.30 -10.56 1.49
N LEU A 325 -3.67 -11.54 0.83
CA LEU A 325 -2.61 -11.34 -0.13
C LEU A 325 -2.88 -12.20 -1.36
N MET A 326 -2.95 -11.59 -2.52
CA MET A 326 -3.16 -12.26 -3.81
C MET A 326 -1.97 -12.05 -4.73
N SER A 327 -1.64 -13.05 -5.53
CA SER A 327 -0.65 -12.95 -6.59
C SER A 327 -1.26 -13.30 -7.94
N PHE A 328 -0.89 -12.52 -8.96
CA PHE A 328 -1.38 -12.68 -10.33
C PHE A 328 -0.21 -12.70 -11.31
N GLY A 329 -0.35 -13.51 -12.36
CA GLY A 329 0.52 -13.46 -13.52
C GLY A 329 0.28 -12.21 -14.38
N ALA A 330 1.19 -11.92 -15.30
CA ALA A 330 1.10 -10.77 -16.19
C ALA A 330 -0.15 -10.76 -17.09
N ASP A 331 -0.77 -11.91 -17.30
CA ASP A 331 -2.02 -12.13 -18.03
C ASP A 331 -3.29 -11.99 -17.17
N GLY A 332 -3.14 -11.73 -15.86
CA GLY A 332 -4.23 -11.63 -14.92
C GLY A 332 -4.71 -12.96 -14.34
N SER A 333 -4.02 -14.07 -14.65
CA SER A 333 -4.30 -15.36 -14.00
C SER A 333 -3.91 -15.30 -12.53
N GLU A 334 -4.81 -15.71 -11.64
CA GLU A 334 -4.48 -15.86 -10.21
C GLU A 334 -3.48 -17.01 -10.04
N LEU A 335 -2.32 -16.72 -9.46
CA LEU A 335 -1.28 -17.70 -9.14
C LEU A 335 -1.53 -18.35 -7.79
N TRP A 336 -1.80 -17.53 -6.78
CA TRP A 336 -2.16 -17.98 -5.43
C TRP A 336 -2.83 -16.86 -4.64
N THR A 337 -3.54 -17.26 -3.59
CA THR A 337 -4.13 -16.36 -2.59
C THR A 337 -3.85 -16.89 -1.20
N LYS A 338 -3.47 -16.01 -0.30
CA LYS A 338 -3.25 -16.24 1.12
C LYS A 338 -4.19 -15.38 1.95
N THR A 339 -4.73 -15.97 3.00
CA THR A 339 -5.52 -15.29 4.00
C THR A 339 -5.07 -15.70 5.39
N ALA A 340 -5.17 -14.80 6.33
CA ALA A 340 -4.96 -15.09 7.73
C ALA A 340 -5.80 -14.14 8.57
N GLY A 341 -6.19 -14.57 9.74
CA GLY A 341 -6.96 -13.76 10.65
C GLY A 341 -7.48 -14.56 11.84
N GLY A 342 -8.19 -13.86 12.70
CA GLY A 342 -8.80 -14.36 13.91
C GLY A 342 -10.16 -13.69 14.17
N PRO A 343 -10.69 -13.75 15.41
CA PRO A 343 -11.97 -13.14 15.74
C PRO A 343 -12.02 -11.61 15.60
N GLY A 344 -10.86 -10.95 15.56
CA GLY A 344 -10.73 -9.51 15.52
C GLY A 344 -10.63 -8.91 14.12
N ILE A 345 -10.00 -7.74 14.05
CA ILE A 345 -9.75 -7.02 12.81
C ILE A 345 -8.29 -7.20 12.41
N ASP A 346 -8.07 -7.77 11.22
CA ASP A 346 -6.75 -8.07 10.71
C ASP A 346 -6.59 -7.48 9.30
N TYR A 347 -5.56 -6.65 9.12
CA TYR A 347 -5.34 -5.90 7.90
C TYR A 347 -4.04 -6.26 7.20
N GLY A 348 -4.11 -6.60 5.92
CA GLY A 348 -2.97 -6.53 5.01
C GLY A 348 -2.92 -5.14 4.37
N LEU A 349 -1.99 -4.28 4.79
CA LEU A 349 -1.95 -2.88 4.39
C LEU A 349 -0.91 -2.62 3.31
N GLY A 350 0.34 -3.02 3.53
CA GLY A 350 1.44 -2.80 2.59
C GLY A 350 1.98 -4.10 1.99
N VAL A 351 2.41 -4.07 0.73
CA VAL A 351 3.05 -5.19 0.04
C VAL A 351 4.26 -4.74 -0.76
N ALA A 352 5.36 -5.48 -0.65
CA ALA A 352 6.57 -5.29 -1.44
C ALA A 352 7.05 -6.60 -2.03
N THR A 353 7.92 -6.52 -3.04
CA THR A 353 8.62 -7.67 -3.61
C THR A 353 10.11 -7.39 -3.74
N ASP A 354 10.93 -8.43 -3.63
CA ASP A 354 12.36 -8.33 -3.95
C ASP A 354 12.67 -8.80 -5.38
N ASN A 355 13.93 -8.65 -5.78
CA ASN A 355 14.40 -9.07 -7.09
C ASN A 355 14.41 -10.61 -7.30
N GLN A 356 14.17 -11.38 -6.23
CA GLN A 356 14.09 -12.85 -6.27
C GLN A 356 12.63 -13.32 -6.41
N GLY A 357 11.65 -12.40 -6.41
CA GLY A 357 10.23 -12.69 -6.48
C GLY A 357 9.62 -13.13 -5.14
N ASN A 358 10.34 -12.96 -4.03
CA ASN A 358 9.72 -13.07 -2.72
C ASN A 358 8.81 -11.87 -2.48
N SER A 359 7.70 -12.10 -1.78
CA SER A 359 6.79 -11.04 -1.38
C SER A 359 6.79 -10.85 0.14
N PHE A 360 6.55 -9.60 0.55
CA PHE A 360 6.53 -9.18 1.93
C PHE A 360 5.22 -8.43 2.18
N LEU A 361 4.44 -8.92 3.14
CA LEU A 361 3.19 -8.34 3.57
C LEU A 361 3.36 -7.71 4.95
N THR A 362 2.86 -6.50 5.13
CA THR A 362 2.78 -5.85 6.44
C THR A 362 1.37 -5.34 6.71
N GLY A 363 1.09 -5.09 7.97
CA GLY A 363 -0.19 -4.58 8.42
C GLY A 363 -0.31 -4.62 9.93
N SER A 364 -1.50 -4.98 10.40
CA SER A 364 -1.76 -5.16 11.83
C SER A 364 -2.75 -6.29 12.07
N PHE A 365 -2.68 -6.91 13.25
CA PHE A 365 -3.60 -7.95 13.67
C PHE A 365 -4.02 -7.76 15.13
N THR A 366 -5.22 -8.25 15.46
CA THR A 366 -5.85 -8.04 16.76
C THR A 366 -6.19 -9.38 17.43
N GLY A 367 -5.75 -9.56 18.68
CA GLY A 367 -6.01 -10.77 19.45
C GLY A 367 -5.27 -11.97 18.89
N LYS A 368 -5.94 -13.12 18.81
CA LYS A 368 -5.36 -14.36 18.31
C LYS A 368 -5.63 -14.54 16.84
N VAL A 369 -4.58 -14.78 16.06
CA VAL A 369 -4.66 -15.04 14.62
C VAL A 369 -3.89 -16.30 14.26
N LEU A 370 -4.29 -16.95 13.16
CA LEU A 370 -3.64 -18.12 12.64
C LEU A 370 -2.90 -17.77 11.33
N PHE A 371 -1.56 -17.75 11.37
CA PHE A 371 -0.70 -17.55 10.21
C PHE A 371 -0.08 -18.89 9.80
N GLU A 372 -0.47 -19.43 8.64
CA GLU A 372 0.06 -20.70 8.10
C GLU A 372 0.15 -21.82 9.16
N GLY A 373 -0.91 -21.96 9.97
CA GLY A 373 -1.02 -22.97 11.01
C GLY A 373 -0.37 -22.64 12.36
N GLU A 374 0.27 -21.47 12.51
CA GLU A 374 0.84 -21.00 13.76
C GLU A 374 -0.04 -19.93 14.41
N GLU A 375 -0.38 -20.12 15.67
CA GLU A 375 -1.10 -19.12 16.45
C GLU A 375 -0.14 -17.99 16.86
N LYS A 376 -0.56 -16.74 16.60
CA LYS A 376 0.08 -15.52 17.07
C LYS A 376 -0.93 -14.73 17.90
N THR A 377 -0.46 -14.02 18.92
CA THR A 377 -1.34 -13.22 19.78
C THR A 377 -0.78 -11.81 19.88
N SER A 378 -1.64 -10.80 19.64
CA SER A 378 -1.23 -9.40 19.82
C SER A 378 -1.02 -9.09 21.30
N SER A 379 -0.06 -8.20 21.56
CA SER A 379 0.35 -7.82 22.93
C SER A 379 -0.65 -6.89 23.61
N ALA A 380 -1.39 -6.11 22.81
CA ALA A 380 -2.43 -5.18 23.24
C ALA A 380 -3.55 -5.12 22.20
N SER A 381 -4.01 -3.92 21.81
CA SER A 381 -5.14 -3.76 20.87
C SER A 381 -4.81 -4.31 19.48
N ALA A 382 -3.72 -3.84 18.88
CA ALA A 382 -3.24 -4.37 17.60
C ALA A 382 -1.72 -4.29 17.51
N ASP A 383 -1.08 -5.37 17.04
CA ASP A 383 0.35 -5.41 16.78
C ASP A 383 0.65 -5.38 15.29
N ILE A 384 1.78 -4.77 14.94
CA ILE A 384 2.34 -4.80 13.59
C ILE A 384 2.90 -6.19 13.29
N PHE A 385 2.79 -6.63 12.05
CA PHE A 385 3.48 -7.81 11.54
C PHE A 385 4.20 -7.55 10.23
N VAL A 386 5.20 -8.37 9.94
CA VAL A 386 5.80 -8.55 8.61
C VAL A 386 5.88 -10.05 8.35
N ILE A 387 5.36 -10.50 7.22
CA ILE A 387 5.46 -11.88 6.78
C ILE A 387 6.07 -11.95 5.38
N SER A 388 6.99 -12.90 5.17
CA SER A 388 7.60 -13.16 3.86
C SER A 388 7.04 -14.44 3.25
N PHE A 389 6.80 -14.39 1.94
CA PHE A 389 6.42 -15.55 1.14
C PHE A 389 7.42 -15.71 -0.01
N ASP A 390 7.65 -16.95 -0.43
CA ASP A 390 8.36 -17.27 -1.66
C ASP A 390 7.47 -17.08 -2.91
N GLN A 391 8.03 -17.29 -4.10
CA GLN A 391 7.30 -17.16 -5.37
C GLN A 391 6.05 -18.05 -5.46
N ALA A 392 6.06 -19.21 -4.80
CA ALA A 392 4.94 -20.14 -4.76
C ALA A 392 3.89 -19.78 -3.69
N GLY A 393 4.09 -18.70 -2.94
CA GLY A 393 3.22 -18.28 -1.85
C GLY A 393 3.41 -19.10 -0.56
N LYS A 394 4.52 -19.82 -0.40
CA LYS A 394 4.85 -20.49 0.85
C LYS A 394 5.46 -19.47 1.82
N ALA A 395 4.94 -19.43 3.07
CA ALA A 395 5.50 -18.56 4.09
C ALA A 395 6.93 -18.98 4.45
N ARG A 396 7.85 -18.00 4.46
CA ARG A 396 9.26 -18.16 4.80
C ARG A 396 9.51 -17.85 6.26
N TRP A 397 9.08 -16.68 6.72
CA TRP A 397 9.22 -16.22 8.10
C TRP A 397 8.12 -15.22 8.48
N PHE A 398 7.90 -15.05 9.76
CA PHE A 398 6.98 -14.09 10.37
C PHE A 398 7.71 -13.28 11.44
N ASN A 399 7.55 -11.96 11.43
CA ASN A 399 8.09 -11.04 12.42
C ASN A 399 6.94 -10.22 13.01
N GLN A 400 6.85 -10.13 14.34
CA GLN A 400 5.86 -9.35 15.08
C GLN A 400 6.56 -8.20 15.78
N VAL A 401 5.94 -7.03 15.77
CA VAL A 401 6.35 -5.88 16.57
C VAL A 401 5.31 -5.72 17.68
N PRO A 402 5.62 -6.18 18.89
CA PRO A 402 4.71 -6.05 20.02
C PRO A 402 4.69 -4.61 20.53
N GLY A 403 3.48 -4.10 20.80
CA GLY A 403 3.25 -2.74 21.29
C GLY A 403 2.27 -2.67 22.45
N LYS A 404 2.10 -1.48 23.02
CA LYS A 404 1.16 -1.21 24.12
C LYS A 404 -0.12 -0.50 23.65
N GLY A 405 -0.23 -0.24 22.36
CA GLY A 405 -1.31 0.51 21.76
C GLY A 405 -2.01 -0.19 20.61
N THR A 406 -2.57 0.60 19.73
CA THR A 406 -3.04 0.18 18.41
C THR A 406 -2.00 0.61 17.39
N ASP A 407 -1.25 -0.34 16.87
CA ASP A 407 -0.08 -0.07 16.07
C ASP A 407 -0.30 -0.62 14.66
N HIS A 408 -0.01 0.19 13.62
CA HIS A 408 -0.23 -0.18 12.23
C HIS A 408 1.00 0.14 11.38
N ALA A 409 1.46 -0.82 10.57
CA ALA A 409 2.36 -0.56 9.46
C ALA A 409 1.53 -0.39 8.19
N TYR A 410 1.58 0.81 7.59
CA TYR A 410 0.78 1.15 6.41
C TYR A 410 1.49 0.83 5.10
N SER A 411 2.80 0.92 5.08
CA SER A 411 3.58 0.74 3.87
C SER A 411 4.88 0.00 4.13
N ILE A 412 5.32 -0.80 3.15
CA ILE A 412 6.58 -1.54 3.16
C ILE A 412 7.20 -1.47 1.76
N VAL A 413 8.52 -1.30 1.69
CA VAL A 413 9.28 -1.34 0.43
C VAL A 413 10.58 -2.13 0.61
N ALA A 414 11.07 -2.71 -0.49
CA ALA A 414 12.36 -3.39 -0.53
C ALA A 414 13.37 -2.57 -1.34
N ASP A 415 14.60 -2.43 -0.86
CA ASP A 415 15.69 -1.88 -1.67
C ASP A 415 16.30 -2.95 -2.60
N THR A 416 17.18 -2.53 -3.50
CA THR A 416 17.86 -3.41 -4.44
C THR A 416 18.78 -4.45 -3.79
N SER A 417 19.14 -4.24 -2.53
CA SER A 417 19.92 -5.17 -1.70
C SER A 417 19.04 -6.16 -0.93
N GLY A 418 17.70 -6.00 -1.04
CA GLY A 418 16.72 -6.81 -0.34
C GLY A 418 16.40 -6.35 1.08
N ASN A 419 16.98 -5.25 1.59
CA ASN A 419 16.56 -4.69 2.87
C ASN A 419 15.13 -4.18 2.76
N LEU A 420 14.37 -4.34 3.85
CA LEU A 420 12.99 -3.90 3.94
C LEU A 420 12.91 -2.64 4.81
N TYR A 421 12.09 -1.71 4.36
CA TYR A 421 11.72 -0.53 5.13
C TYR A 421 10.21 -0.55 5.32
N LEU A 422 9.76 -0.31 6.54
CA LEU A 422 8.33 -0.23 6.85
C LEU A 422 8.05 1.01 7.67
N SER A 423 6.89 1.59 7.48
CA SER A 423 6.47 2.79 8.19
C SER A 423 4.98 2.77 8.48
N GLY A 424 4.62 3.52 9.51
CA GLY A 424 3.24 3.59 9.97
C GLY A 424 3.10 4.51 11.17
N ALA A 425 2.21 4.10 12.08
CA ALA A 425 1.99 4.83 13.33
C ALA A 425 1.79 3.86 14.49
N CYS A 426 2.33 4.23 15.65
CA CYS A 426 2.09 3.57 16.92
C CYS A 426 1.38 4.52 17.88
N SER A 427 0.32 4.02 18.55
CA SER A 427 -0.40 4.78 19.58
C SER A 427 0.09 4.48 20.99
N GLY A 428 1.12 3.69 21.13
CA GLY A 428 1.80 3.33 22.38
C GLY A 428 3.26 3.01 22.14
N ASN A 429 3.99 2.71 23.21
CA ASN A 429 5.36 2.23 23.10
C ASN A 429 5.38 0.85 22.44
N ALA A 430 6.36 0.60 21.58
CA ALA A 430 6.50 -0.64 20.81
C ALA A 430 7.97 -1.11 20.80
N MET A 431 8.17 -2.41 20.50
CA MET A 431 9.50 -3.02 20.47
C MET A 431 9.82 -3.56 19.07
N PHE A 432 10.67 -2.90 18.34
CA PHE A 432 11.19 -3.33 17.02
C PHE A 432 12.45 -4.20 17.25
N GLY A 433 12.26 -5.48 17.54
CA GLY A 433 13.34 -6.35 17.99
C GLY A 433 13.98 -5.84 19.30
N LYS A 434 15.23 -5.38 19.23
CA LYS A 434 15.95 -4.77 20.36
C LYS A 434 15.78 -3.25 20.48
N HIS A 435 15.11 -2.61 19.53
CA HIS A 435 14.97 -1.15 19.48
C HIS A 435 13.62 -0.74 20.09
N GLU A 436 13.67 0.08 21.12
CA GLU A 436 12.47 0.64 21.74
C GLU A 436 11.97 1.85 20.94
N PHE A 437 10.67 1.89 20.67
CA PHE A 437 9.94 3.04 20.17
C PHE A 437 9.13 3.63 21.33
N THR A 438 9.31 4.90 21.61
CA THR A 438 8.61 5.61 22.69
C THR A 438 7.60 6.58 22.09
N ASN A 439 6.31 6.33 22.26
CA ASN A 439 5.26 7.22 21.82
C ASN A 439 5.30 8.54 22.62
N LEU A 440 5.16 9.68 21.93
CA LEU A 440 5.18 11.04 22.50
C LEU A 440 3.80 11.63 22.69
N GLY A 441 2.78 11.01 22.08
CA GLY A 441 1.45 11.60 22.06
C GLY A 441 0.31 10.63 21.77
N SER A 442 -0.58 11.03 20.88
CA SER A 442 -1.72 10.23 20.47
C SER A 442 -1.30 9.08 19.56
N ASN A 443 -0.69 9.43 18.43
CA ASN A 443 -0.03 8.51 17.51
C ASN A 443 1.24 9.17 16.99
N ASP A 444 2.32 8.42 16.91
CA ASP A 444 3.57 8.89 16.35
C ASP A 444 4.03 8.00 15.19
N ILE A 445 4.70 8.63 14.24
CA ILE A 445 5.30 8.00 13.06
C ILE A 445 6.48 7.15 13.49
N PHE A 446 6.55 5.94 12.98
CA PHE A 446 7.78 5.17 12.95
C PHE A 446 8.24 4.94 11.50
N LEU A 447 9.54 4.86 11.30
CA LEU A 447 10.20 4.28 10.14
C LEU A 447 11.24 3.29 10.63
N ALA A 448 11.16 2.06 10.17
CA ALA A 448 12.05 0.98 10.60
C ALA A 448 12.69 0.28 9.40
N LYS A 449 13.93 -0.19 9.58
CA LYS A 449 14.66 -0.99 8.60
C LYS A 449 14.88 -2.38 9.13
N LEU A 450 14.51 -3.40 8.34
CA LEU A 450 14.92 -4.78 8.53
C LEU A 450 16.06 -5.08 7.57
N LYS A 451 17.18 -5.53 8.12
CA LYS A 451 18.34 -5.92 7.32
C LYS A 451 18.22 -7.38 6.94
N THR A 452 18.01 -7.65 5.65
CA THR A 452 18.11 -9.00 5.12
C THR A 452 19.59 -9.41 5.01
N ARG A 453 19.83 -10.69 5.15
CA ARG A 453 21.20 -11.23 5.11
C ARG A 453 21.70 -11.36 3.68
#